data_52ae37904832a29b4fab3dd3f29c2c9f
#
_entry.id   52ae37904832a29b4fab3dd3f29c2c9f
#
_cell.length_a   1.000
_cell.length_b   1.000
_cell.length_c   1.000
_cell.angle_alpha   90.00
_cell.angle_beta   90.00
_cell.angle_gamma   90.00
#
_symmetry.space_group_name_H-M   'P 1'
#
loop_
_entity.id
_entity.type
_entity.pdbx_description
1 polymer ?
#
loop_
_entity_poly.entity_id
_entity_poly.type
_entity_poly.pdbx_seq_one_letter_code
_entity_poly.pdbx_strand_id
1 'polypeptide(L)'
;MTETKESVFEMLSKIDVSNHVDVIKMKSGFNPKYVSWSWAWNYVKSHYPDTPTPKFEKFPEMVLKTHLQEYNTKFGKRYKKVVDSWEMTGRAVPYLTTTTGTMVTCTVHIDGNDYTESLYVMDNSNNAVIDSDQAQINKTQKRCLVKALAMAGLGLNLYAGEDLPMGDISEQDKKKQEALEKAKRAKEKADQEKNEKLNQEYRELIDKSVEVTGKDVVTIEEGIKKLAKSKQPNFDSLSNAVRKSMLIEILQQTLKKYETTEQQGLEEVN
;
A
#
# COMPACT_ATOMS: atom_id res chain seq x y z
N MET A 1 -20.11 29.39 19.89
CA MET A 1 -20.25 28.03 19.27
C MET A 1 -18.97 27.33 19.55
N THR A 2 -18.98 26.31 20.40
CA THR A 2 -17.82 25.47 20.67
C THR A 2 -17.66 24.58 19.45
N GLU A 3 -16.63 24.83 18.63
CA GLU A 3 -16.19 23.86 17.61
C GLU A 3 -15.92 22.54 18.32
N THR A 4 -16.71 21.52 18.00
CA THR A 4 -16.49 20.16 18.50
C THR A 4 -15.20 19.68 17.84
N LYS A 5 -14.09 19.61 18.62
CA LYS A 5 -12.82 19.06 18.15
C LYS A 5 -13.07 17.63 17.64
N GLU A 6 -12.75 17.37 16.40
CA GLU A 6 -12.89 16.06 15.78
C GLU A 6 -12.05 15.03 16.55
N SER A 7 -12.59 13.83 16.80
CA SER A 7 -11.85 12.79 17.51
C SER A 7 -10.68 12.24 16.70
N VAL A 8 -9.69 11.66 17.36
CA VAL A 8 -8.55 10.99 16.71
C VAL A 8 -9.03 9.96 15.69
N PHE A 9 -10.04 9.17 16.06
CA PHE A 9 -10.61 8.14 15.21
C PHE A 9 -11.26 8.73 13.95
N GLU A 10 -12.06 9.78 14.09
CA GLU A 10 -12.70 10.44 12.95
C GLU A 10 -11.70 11.05 12.00
N MET A 11 -10.64 11.67 12.50
CA MET A 11 -9.55 12.22 11.70
C MET A 11 -8.81 11.12 10.94
N LEU A 12 -8.33 10.08 11.64
CA LEU A 12 -7.48 9.06 11.05
C LEU A 12 -8.25 8.09 10.14
N SER A 13 -9.54 7.84 10.39
CA SER A 13 -10.37 6.94 9.57
C SER A 13 -10.68 7.49 8.17
N LYS A 14 -10.58 8.81 7.97
CA LYS A 14 -10.80 9.47 6.68
C LYS A 14 -9.59 9.41 5.76
N ILE A 15 -8.42 8.99 6.27
CA ILE A 15 -7.17 9.03 5.52
C ILE A 15 -7.13 7.88 4.51
N ASP A 16 -6.92 8.22 3.24
CA ASP A 16 -6.68 7.24 2.19
C ASP A 16 -5.24 6.72 2.27
N VAL A 17 -5.09 5.49 2.75
CA VAL A 17 -3.81 4.79 2.87
C VAL A 17 -3.44 3.98 1.63
N SER A 18 -4.24 3.98 0.58
CA SER A 18 -4.12 3.10 -0.59
C SER A 18 -2.75 3.16 -1.28
N ASN A 19 -2.12 4.33 -1.30
CA ASN A 19 -0.81 4.55 -1.90
C ASN A 19 0.38 4.09 -1.03
N HIS A 20 0.10 3.65 0.19
CA HIS A 20 1.10 3.29 1.20
C HIS A 20 0.91 1.84 1.71
N VAL A 21 0.23 1.04 0.90
CA VAL A 21 -0.07 -0.36 1.18
C VAL A 21 0.89 -1.26 0.43
N ASP A 22 1.66 -2.04 1.19
CA ASP A 22 2.47 -3.13 0.66
C ASP A 22 1.63 -4.40 0.53
N VAL A 23 1.80 -5.11 -0.57
CA VAL A 23 1.10 -6.37 -0.85
C VAL A 23 2.11 -7.51 -0.82
N ILE A 24 1.94 -8.46 0.10
CA ILE A 24 2.76 -9.66 0.14
C ILE A 24 2.15 -10.70 -0.80
N LYS A 25 2.85 -10.99 -1.91
CA LYS A 25 2.43 -12.02 -2.85
C LYS A 25 2.68 -13.41 -2.26
N MET A 26 1.61 -14.14 -1.97
CA MET A 26 1.70 -15.52 -1.48
C MET A 26 1.31 -16.52 -2.59
N LYS A 27 1.94 -17.71 -2.55
CA LYS A 27 1.63 -18.80 -3.51
C LYS A 27 0.19 -19.31 -3.40
N SER A 28 -0.48 -19.07 -2.27
CA SER A 28 -1.87 -19.45 -2.02
C SER A 28 -2.91 -18.59 -2.76
N GLY A 29 -2.49 -17.51 -3.42
CA GLY A 29 -3.40 -16.54 -4.06
C GLY A 29 -3.98 -15.50 -3.09
N PHE A 30 -3.95 -15.72 -1.78
CA PHE A 30 -4.26 -14.71 -0.79
C PHE A 30 -3.06 -13.77 -0.64
N ASN A 31 -3.26 -12.49 -0.89
CA ASN A 31 -2.20 -11.49 -0.85
C ASN A 31 -2.51 -10.48 0.26
N PRO A 32 -2.02 -10.70 1.49
CA PRO A 32 -2.25 -9.79 2.60
C PRO A 32 -1.69 -8.40 2.30
N LYS A 33 -2.44 -7.39 2.71
CA LYS A 33 -2.11 -5.98 2.53
C LYS A 33 -1.70 -5.40 3.87
N TYR A 34 -0.62 -4.65 3.89
CA TYR A 34 -0.13 -3.98 5.09
C TYR A 34 0.18 -2.53 4.79
N VAL A 35 -0.23 -1.63 5.67
CA VAL A 35 0.27 -0.26 5.63
C VAL A 35 1.74 -0.27 6.06
N SER A 36 2.59 0.47 5.35
CA SER A 36 3.99 0.63 5.77
C SER A 36 4.05 1.20 7.18
N TRP A 37 4.70 0.49 8.12
CA TRP A 37 4.80 0.91 9.52
C TRP A 37 5.52 2.26 9.66
N SER A 38 6.52 2.52 8.82
CA SER A 38 7.28 3.76 8.85
C SER A 38 6.45 4.95 8.38
N TRP A 39 5.66 4.75 7.33
CA TRP A 39 4.73 5.77 6.86
C TRP A 39 3.62 6.02 7.89
N ALA A 40 2.98 4.98 8.41
CA ALA A 40 1.90 5.10 9.39
C ALA A 40 2.37 5.84 10.65
N TRP A 41 3.53 5.50 11.16
CA TRP A 41 4.13 6.19 12.31
C TRP A 41 4.50 7.64 12.00
N ASN A 42 5.12 7.91 10.84
CA ASN A 42 5.44 9.26 10.42
C ASN A 42 4.19 10.12 10.26
N TYR A 43 3.13 9.56 9.68
CA TYR A 43 1.86 10.25 9.52
C TYR A 43 1.28 10.69 10.87
N VAL A 44 1.15 9.75 11.80
CA VAL A 44 0.61 10.04 13.15
C VAL A 44 1.49 11.05 13.87
N LYS A 45 2.82 10.88 13.83
CA LYS A 45 3.76 11.79 14.51
C LYS A 45 3.76 13.20 13.92
N SER A 46 3.46 13.34 12.63
CA SER A 46 3.35 14.66 11.96
C SER A 46 2.06 15.40 12.34
N HIS A 47 0.95 14.68 12.59
CA HIS A 47 -0.35 15.26 12.94
C HIS A 47 -0.55 15.39 14.46
N TYR A 48 0.08 14.51 15.22
CA TYR A 48 0.07 14.46 16.68
C TYR A 48 1.50 14.46 17.22
N PRO A 49 2.20 15.61 17.19
CA PRO A 49 3.64 15.70 17.51
C PRO A 49 3.96 15.28 18.95
N ASP A 50 3.01 15.40 19.88
CA ASP A 50 3.19 15.02 21.29
C ASP A 50 3.03 13.52 21.56
N THR A 51 2.64 12.73 20.54
CA THR A 51 2.54 11.27 20.63
C THR A 51 3.88 10.67 21.06
N PRO A 52 3.97 9.98 22.21
CA PRO A 52 5.22 9.36 22.66
C PRO A 52 5.59 8.15 21.78
N THR A 53 6.81 7.68 21.92
CA THR A 53 7.24 6.43 21.27
C THR A 53 6.34 5.28 21.66
N PRO A 54 5.92 4.41 20.72
CA PRO A 54 5.10 3.24 20.98
C PRO A 54 5.71 2.36 22.07
N LYS A 55 4.88 1.89 22.98
CA LYS A 55 5.30 1.03 24.08
C LYS A 55 5.00 -0.43 23.74
N PHE A 56 6.02 -1.27 23.81
CA PHE A 56 5.85 -2.72 23.80
C PHE A 56 5.86 -3.23 25.24
N GLU A 57 4.82 -3.96 25.60
CA GLU A 57 4.69 -4.54 26.94
C GLU A 57 5.84 -5.51 27.20
N LYS A 58 6.37 -5.46 28.43
CA LYS A 58 7.49 -6.32 28.83
C LYS A 58 7.00 -7.45 29.71
N PHE A 59 7.46 -8.64 29.39
CA PHE A 59 7.14 -9.89 30.09
C PHE A 59 8.41 -10.55 30.61
N PRO A 60 8.32 -11.37 31.67
CA PRO A 60 9.42 -12.23 32.07
C PRO A 60 9.83 -13.13 30.90
N GLU A 61 11.13 -13.18 30.60
CA GLU A 61 11.62 -14.01 29.51
C GLU A 61 11.56 -15.50 29.86
N MET A 62 10.86 -16.26 29.01
CA MET A 62 10.79 -17.72 29.05
C MET A 62 11.59 -18.27 27.87
N VAL A 63 12.57 -19.13 28.12
CA VAL A 63 13.31 -19.86 27.11
C VAL A 63 12.79 -21.28 27.02
N LEU A 64 12.38 -21.69 25.82
CA LEU A 64 11.86 -23.02 25.55
C LEU A 64 12.99 -23.96 25.12
N LYS A 65 13.00 -25.19 25.62
CA LYS A 65 13.78 -26.31 25.07
C LYS A 65 12.84 -27.14 24.21
N THR A 66 13.14 -27.21 22.92
CA THR A 66 12.26 -27.85 21.94
C THR A 66 13.01 -28.91 21.13
N HIS A 67 12.27 -29.92 20.66
CA HIS A 67 12.77 -30.84 19.62
C HIS A 67 11.80 -30.87 18.42
N LEU A 68 12.28 -31.41 17.30
CA LEU A 68 11.47 -31.66 16.12
C LEU A 68 10.88 -33.07 16.19
N GLN A 69 9.56 -33.16 16.30
CA GLN A 69 8.84 -34.43 16.22
C GLN A 69 8.35 -34.67 14.79
N GLU A 70 8.72 -35.80 14.20
CA GLU A 70 8.22 -36.27 12.93
C GLU A 70 6.76 -36.75 13.08
N TYR A 71 5.90 -36.41 12.10
CA TYR A 71 4.56 -37.00 11.98
C TYR A 71 4.20 -37.20 10.51
N ASN A 72 3.41 -38.24 10.25
CA ASN A 72 2.98 -38.57 8.90
C ASN A 72 1.69 -37.84 8.55
N THR A 73 1.61 -37.31 7.32
CA THR A 73 0.41 -36.77 6.72
C THR A 73 0.11 -37.52 5.42
N LYS A 74 -1.07 -37.35 4.87
CA LYS A 74 -1.42 -37.87 3.54
C LYS A 74 -0.54 -37.32 2.40
N PHE A 75 0.22 -36.25 2.66
CA PHE A 75 1.16 -35.62 1.73
C PHE A 75 2.63 -35.90 2.05
N GLY A 76 2.93 -36.86 2.96
CA GLY A 76 4.28 -37.24 3.38
C GLY A 76 4.61 -36.83 4.81
N LYS A 77 5.88 -37.02 5.15
CA LYS A 77 6.44 -36.71 6.47
C LYS A 77 6.52 -35.20 6.69
N ARG A 78 6.11 -34.75 7.87
CA ARG A 78 6.26 -33.38 8.33
C ARG A 78 6.84 -33.34 9.73
N TYR A 79 7.33 -32.18 10.13
CA TYR A 79 7.94 -31.94 11.43
C TYR A 79 7.20 -30.82 12.15
N LYS A 80 7.01 -30.97 13.43
CA LYS A 80 6.51 -29.92 14.34
C LYS A 80 7.46 -29.74 15.51
N LYS A 81 7.65 -28.52 16.00
CA LYS A 81 8.35 -28.26 17.24
C LYS A 81 7.46 -28.71 18.40
N VAL A 82 8.07 -29.44 19.34
CA VAL A 82 7.44 -29.87 20.60
C VAL A 82 8.27 -29.32 21.75
N VAL A 83 7.61 -28.77 22.74
CA VAL A 83 8.25 -28.21 23.94
C VAL A 83 8.51 -29.33 24.93
N ASP A 84 9.78 -29.53 25.29
CA ASP A 84 10.22 -30.52 26.28
C ASP A 84 10.22 -29.93 27.70
N SER A 85 10.75 -28.72 27.81
CA SER A 85 10.84 -27.99 29.08
C SER A 85 11.01 -26.48 28.79
N TRP A 86 10.96 -25.69 29.83
CA TRP A 86 11.17 -24.27 29.77
C TRP A 86 11.86 -23.78 31.04
N GLU A 87 12.50 -22.62 30.95
CA GLU A 87 13.12 -21.95 32.09
C GLU A 87 12.93 -20.44 32.01
N MET A 88 12.85 -19.79 33.19
CA MET A 88 12.79 -18.33 33.28
C MET A 88 14.20 -17.78 33.44
N THR A 89 14.58 -16.78 32.61
CA THR A 89 15.92 -16.19 32.64
C THR A 89 16.09 -15.07 33.67
N GLY A 90 14.97 -14.58 34.23
CA GLY A 90 14.96 -13.39 35.10
C GLY A 90 15.04 -12.07 34.35
N ARG A 91 15.17 -12.06 33.04
CA ARG A 91 15.13 -10.83 32.20
C ARG A 91 13.69 -10.47 31.84
N ALA A 92 13.48 -9.19 31.52
CA ALA A 92 12.22 -8.71 30.91
C ALA A 92 12.45 -8.42 29.44
N VAL A 93 11.55 -8.96 28.58
CA VAL A 93 11.63 -8.84 27.12
C VAL A 93 10.31 -8.30 26.55
N PRO A 94 10.31 -7.59 25.40
CA PRO A 94 9.11 -6.98 24.85
C PRO A 94 8.25 -7.97 24.04
N TYR A 95 8.06 -9.18 24.60
CA TYR A 95 7.21 -10.24 24.06
C TYR A 95 6.90 -11.27 25.12
N LEU A 96 5.74 -11.90 25.02
CA LEU A 96 5.33 -13.02 25.86
C LEU A 96 5.62 -14.33 25.11
N THR A 97 6.44 -15.21 25.68
CA THR A 97 6.61 -16.58 25.20
C THR A 97 5.81 -17.54 26.06
N THR A 98 5.07 -18.44 25.41
CA THR A 98 4.34 -19.53 26.04
C THR A 98 4.68 -20.85 25.33
N THR A 99 4.23 -21.98 25.90
CA THR A 99 4.37 -23.28 25.25
C THR A 99 3.58 -23.44 23.94
N THR A 100 2.68 -22.51 23.63
CA THR A 100 1.81 -22.53 22.45
C THR A 100 2.20 -21.49 21.41
N GLY A 101 3.09 -20.56 21.72
CA GLY A 101 3.55 -19.52 20.79
C GLY A 101 4.07 -18.27 21.49
N THR A 102 4.46 -17.32 20.69
CA THR A 102 4.98 -16.02 21.14
C THR A 102 4.03 -14.90 20.70
N MET A 103 3.79 -13.93 21.58
CA MET A 103 2.90 -12.79 21.34
C MET A 103 3.60 -11.47 21.71
N VAL A 104 3.28 -10.40 21.00
CA VAL A 104 3.69 -9.02 21.32
C VAL A 104 2.45 -8.18 21.58
N THR A 105 2.55 -7.22 22.51
CA THR A 105 1.52 -6.22 22.78
C THR A 105 2.11 -4.84 22.59
N CYS A 106 1.46 -4.01 21.77
CA CYS A 106 1.88 -2.66 21.46
C CYS A 106 0.78 -1.67 21.86
N THR A 107 1.16 -0.61 22.57
CA THR A 107 0.28 0.51 22.92
C THR A 107 0.83 1.79 22.31
N VAL A 108 -0.04 2.54 21.62
CA VAL A 108 0.23 3.89 21.11
C VAL A 108 -0.69 4.86 21.83
N HIS A 109 -0.12 5.92 22.40
CA HIS A 109 -0.85 6.99 23.07
C HIS A 109 -1.02 8.17 22.13
N ILE A 110 -2.24 8.55 21.75
CA ILE A 110 -2.52 9.66 20.84
C ILE A 110 -3.59 10.56 21.43
N ASP A 111 -3.27 11.84 21.62
CA ASP A 111 -4.21 12.87 22.11
C ASP A 111 -5.02 12.43 23.33
N GLY A 112 -4.33 11.88 24.35
CA GLY A 112 -4.93 11.46 25.62
C GLY A 112 -5.56 10.05 25.63
N ASN A 113 -5.55 9.32 24.51
CA ASN A 113 -6.14 7.98 24.40
C ASN A 113 -5.08 6.92 24.12
N ASP A 114 -5.23 5.75 24.74
CA ASP A 114 -4.40 4.58 24.49
C ASP A 114 -5.07 3.63 23.49
N TYR A 115 -4.31 3.24 22.47
CA TYR A 115 -4.70 2.26 21.46
C TYR A 115 -3.77 1.07 21.57
N THR A 116 -4.30 -0.03 22.06
CA THR A 116 -3.52 -1.25 22.32
C THR A 116 -3.96 -2.39 21.43
N GLU A 117 -2.98 -3.12 20.90
CA GLU A 117 -3.19 -4.31 20.09
C GLU A 117 -2.22 -5.40 20.53
N SER A 118 -2.65 -6.66 20.44
CA SER A 118 -1.83 -7.83 20.70
C SER A 118 -1.80 -8.74 19.49
N LEU A 119 -0.62 -9.17 19.08
CA LEU A 119 -0.45 -10.00 17.90
C LEU A 119 0.54 -11.13 18.17
N TYR A 120 0.12 -12.38 17.88
CA TYR A 120 1.03 -13.52 17.98
C TYR A 120 1.94 -13.63 16.76
N VAL A 121 3.11 -14.21 16.96
CA VAL A 121 4.04 -14.57 15.88
C VAL A 121 3.42 -15.73 15.09
N MET A 122 3.28 -15.53 13.78
CA MET A 122 2.65 -16.51 12.91
C MET A 122 3.56 -16.93 11.76
N ASP A 123 3.39 -18.16 11.30
CA ASP A 123 3.98 -18.68 10.08
C ASP A 123 3.22 -18.20 8.82
N ASN A 124 3.63 -18.65 7.64
CA ASN A 124 2.98 -18.33 6.38
C ASN A 124 1.58 -18.95 6.22
N SER A 125 1.16 -19.81 7.12
CA SER A 125 -0.16 -20.45 7.15
C SER A 125 -1.04 -19.89 8.28
N ASN A 126 -0.62 -18.79 8.91
CA ASN A 126 -1.25 -18.13 10.05
C ASN A 126 -1.29 -18.98 11.35
N ASN A 127 -0.45 -20.04 11.45
CA ASN A 127 -0.34 -20.76 12.71
C ASN A 127 0.63 -20.05 13.66
N ALA A 128 0.35 -20.14 14.95
CA ALA A 128 1.25 -19.62 15.98
C ALA A 128 2.61 -20.35 15.93
N VAL A 129 3.70 -19.59 16.00
CA VAL A 129 5.06 -20.12 15.97
C VAL A 129 5.54 -20.35 17.40
N ILE A 130 5.86 -21.61 17.71
CA ILE A 130 6.51 -22.00 18.96
C ILE A 130 8.01 -21.72 18.83
N ASP A 131 8.62 -21.14 19.85
CA ASP A 131 10.05 -20.81 19.89
C ASP A 131 10.46 -19.93 18.70
N SER A 132 9.87 -18.72 18.69
CA SER A 132 10.06 -17.71 17.64
C SER A 132 11.46 -17.09 17.72
N ASP A 133 12.08 -16.85 16.57
CA ASP A 133 13.35 -16.12 16.51
C ASP A 133 13.15 -14.58 16.61
N GLN A 134 14.26 -13.87 16.84
CA GLN A 134 14.23 -12.41 17.00
C GLN A 134 13.77 -11.67 15.74
N ALA A 135 14.01 -12.21 14.54
CA ALA A 135 13.55 -11.60 13.30
C ALA A 135 12.02 -11.71 13.15
N GLN A 136 11.44 -12.85 13.54
CA GLN A 136 10.00 -13.09 13.57
C GLN A 136 9.32 -12.18 14.60
N ILE A 137 9.90 -12.04 15.79
CA ILE A 137 9.42 -11.15 16.85
C ILE A 137 9.45 -9.69 16.37
N ASN A 138 10.57 -9.22 15.81
CA ASN A 138 10.68 -7.85 15.30
C ASN A 138 9.67 -7.54 14.19
N LYS A 139 9.46 -8.47 13.24
CA LYS A 139 8.42 -8.33 12.20
C LYS A 139 7.04 -8.20 12.84
N THR A 140 6.74 -9.03 13.83
CA THR A 140 5.45 -9.02 14.53
C THR A 140 5.25 -7.73 15.31
N GLN A 141 6.30 -7.18 15.94
CA GLN A 141 6.25 -5.87 16.60
C GLN A 141 5.84 -4.75 15.61
N LYS A 142 6.41 -4.73 14.39
CA LYS A 142 6.06 -3.73 13.38
C LYS A 142 4.60 -3.89 12.91
N ARG A 143 4.13 -5.12 12.73
CA ARG A 143 2.73 -5.40 12.39
C ARG A 143 1.78 -5.02 13.52
N CYS A 144 2.14 -5.32 14.76
CA CYS A 144 1.38 -4.97 15.96
C CYS A 144 1.23 -3.44 16.11
N LEU A 145 2.31 -2.68 15.87
CA LEU A 145 2.28 -1.23 15.84
C LEU A 145 1.25 -0.69 14.83
N VAL A 146 1.27 -1.19 13.60
CA VAL A 146 0.34 -0.73 12.57
C VAL A 146 -1.11 -1.08 12.91
N LYS A 147 -1.37 -2.26 13.51
CA LYS A 147 -2.70 -2.64 13.99
C LYS A 147 -3.16 -1.76 15.16
N ALA A 148 -2.28 -1.40 16.09
CA ALA A 148 -2.60 -0.44 17.15
C ALA A 148 -2.98 0.94 16.56
N LEU A 149 -2.29 1.41 15.52
CA LEU A 149 -2.65 2.62 14.78
C LEU A 149 -3.98 2.47 14.00
N ALA A 150 -4.29 1.27 13.53
CA ALA A 150 -5.58 0.99 12.90
C ALA A 150 -6.73 1.05 13.90
N MET A 151 -6.52 0.65 15.16
CA MET A 151 -7.51 0.86 16.23
C MET A 151 -7.78 2.34 16.49
N ALA A 152 -6.81 3.23 16.23
CA ALA A 152 -6.99 4.67 16.23
C ALA A 152 -7.70 5.21 14.96
N GLY A 153 -8.00 4.35 13.98
CA GLY A 153 -8.70 4.69 12.72
C GLY A 153 -7.85 4.58 11.46
N LEU A 154 -6.50 4.64 11.54
CA LEU A 154 -5.63 4.73 10.37
C LEU A 154 -5.60 3.44 9.55
N GLY A 155 -6.34 3.42 8.44
CA GLY A 155 -6.39 2.27 7.52
C GLY A 155 -7.11 1.05 8.10
N LEU A 156 -7.99 1.22 9.08
CA LEU A 156 -8.74 0.13 9.73
C LEU A 156 -9.48 -0.77 8.73
N ASN A 157 -10.00 -0.20 7.66
CA ASN A 157 -10.72 -0.91 6.60
C ASN A 157 -9.88 -1.96 5.85
N LEU A 158 -8.55 -1.88 5.92
CA LEU A 158 -7.67 -2.87 5.29
C LEU A 158 -7.67 -4.20 6.03
N TYR A 159 -7.97 -4.18 7.33
CA TYR A 159 -7.96 -5.36 8.20
C TYR A 159 -9.33 -6.02 8.33
N ALA A 160 -10.35 -5.48 7.65
CA ALA A 160 -11.68 -6.08 7.63
C ALA A 160 -11.61 -7.49 7.02
N GLY A 161 -11.96 -8.51 7.82
CA GLY A 161 -11.93 -9.92 7.44
C GLY A 161 -10.59 -10.65 7.60
N GLU A 162 -9.53 -10.00 8.12
CA GLU A 162 -8.23 -10.66 8.33
C GLU A 162 -8.27 -11.77 9.39
N ASP A 163 -9.11 -11.61 10.41
CA ASP A 163 -9.23 -12.54 11.54
C ASP A 163 -10.37 -13.55 11.40
N LEU A 164 -11.07 -13.55 10.26
CA LEU A 164 -12.12 -14.54 10.03
C LEU A 164 -11.51 -15.91 9.69
N PRO A 165 -11.93 -16.99 10.36
CA PRO A 165 -11.53 -18.35 10.00
C PRO A 165 -11.87 -18.58 8.53
N MET A 166 -10.93 -19.16 7.75
CA MET A 166 -11.08 -19.39 6.31
C MET A 166 -12.33 -20.21 5.90
N GLY A 167 -13.10 -20.70 6.88
CA GLY A 167 -14.34 -21.45 6.70
C GLY A 167 -15.64 -20.70 6.97
N ASP A 168 -15.60 -19.56 7.69
CA ASP A 168 -16.79 -18.88 8.24
C ASP A 168 -17.12 -17.54 7.58
N ILE A 169 -16.47 -17.19 6.46
CA ILE A 169 -16.88 -16.01 5.71
C ILE A 169 -18.29 -16.27 5.18
N SER A 170 -19.27 -15.51 5.66
CA SER A 170 -20.65 -15.65 5.18
C SER A 170 -20.67 -15.50 3.65
N GLU A 171 -21.57 -16.22 2.97
CA GLU A 171 -21.70 -16.09 1.51
C GLU A 171 -21.97 -14.64 1.05
N GLN A 172 -22.57 -13.83 1.94
CA GLN A 172 -22.81 -12.42 1.69
C GLN A 172 -21.52 -11.58 1.72
N ASP A 173 -20.60 -11.88 2.62
CA ASP A 173 -19.31 -11.18 2.70
C ASP A 173 -18.38 -11.60 1.57
N LYS A 174 -18.39 -12.89 1.16
CA LYS A 174 -17.73 -13.34 -0.08
C LYS A 174 -18.23 -12.59 -1.29
N LYS A 175 -19.55 -12.48 -1.47
CA LYS A 175 -20.14 -11.73 -2.59
C LYS A 175 -19.80 -10.25 -2.56
N LYS A 176 -19.72 -9.61 -1.36
CA LYS A 176 -19.28 -8.21 -1.23
C LYS A 176 -17.81 -8.03 -1.57
N GLN A 177 -16.94 -8.92 -1.10
CA GLN A 177 -15.50 -8.87 -1.42
C GLN A 177 -15.26 -9.13 -2.91
N GLU A 178 -15.91 -10.12 -3.50
CA GLU A 178 -15.82 -10.42 -4.94
C GLU A 178 -16.35 -9.24 -5.80
N ALA A 179 -17.44 -8.60 -5.38
CA ALA A 179 -17.98 -7.43 -6.06
C ALA A 179 -17.02 -6.22 -5.96
N LEU A 180 -16.39 -6.00 -4.79
CA LEU A 180 -15.42 -4.94 -4.58
C LEU A 180 -14.14 -5.17 -5.40
N GLU A 181 -13.62 -6.41 -5.41
CA GLU A 181 -12.47 -6.78 -6.24
C GLU A 181 -12.78 -6.65 -7.73
N LYS A 182 -13.97 -7.10 -8.16
CA LYS A 182 -14.41 -6.98 -9.55
C LYS A 182 -14.53 -5.52 -10.00
N ALA A 183 -15.08 -4.66 -9.14
CA ALA A 183 -15.17 -3.23 -9.38
C ALA A 183 -13.77 -2.58 -9.46
N LYS A 184 -12.84 -2.98 -8.57
CA LYS A 184 -11.46 -2.48 -8.58
C LYS A 184 -10.71 -2.91 -9.83
N ARG A 185 -10.79 -4.19 -10.22
CA ARG A 185 -10.19 -4.71 -11.46
C ARG A 185 -10.78 -4.07 -12.71
N ALA A 186 -12.08 -3.77 -12.71
CA ALA A 186 -12.73 -3.06 -13.81
C ALA A 186 -12.21 -1.62 -13.94
N LYS A 187 -12.01 -0.92 -12.81
CA LYS A 187 -11.44 0.42 -12.78
C LYS A 187 -9.98 0.43 -13.25
N GLU A 188 -9.16 -0.51 -12.76
CA GLU A 188 -7.76 -0.66 -13.18
C GLU A 188 -7.64 -0.94 -14.69
N LYS A 189 -8.52 -1.81 -15.24
CA LYS A 189 -8.56 -2.07 -16.69
C LYS A 189 -8.98 -0.83 -17.48
N ALA A 190 -10.01 -0.11 -17.03
CA ALA A 190 -10.46 1.12 -17.68
C ALA A 190 -9.36 2.20 -17.67
N ASP A 191 -8.62 2.33 -16.57
CA ASP A 191 -7.49 3.25 -16.47
C ASP A 191 -6.31 2.83 -17.39
N GLN A 192 -6.05 1.51 -17.51
CA GLN A 192 -5.05 0.99 -18.44
C GLN A 192 -5.44 1.24 -19.91
N GLU A 193 -6.68 0.90 -20.29
CA GLU A 193 -7.18 1.13 -21.66
C GLU A 193 -7.17 2.63 -22.02
N LYS A 194 -7.51 3.50 -21.05
CA LYS A 194 -7.42 4.95 -21.24
C LYS A 194 -5.98 5.42 -21.47
N ASN A 195 -5.03 4.89 -20.69
CA ASN A 195 -3.62 5.20 -20.84
C ASN A 195 -3.05 4.67 -22.17
N GLU A 196 -3.47 3.49 -22.62
CA GLU A 196 -3.06 2.93 -23.90
C GLU A 196 -3.56 3.79 -25.07
N LYS A 197 -4.83 4.21 -25.04
CA LYS A 197 -5.40 5.13 -26.05
C LYS A 197 -4.64 6.46 -26.09
N LEU A 198 -4.35 7.07 -24.94
CA LEU A 198 -3.54 8.30 -24.89
C LEU A 198 -2.12 8.09 -25.42
N ASN A 199 -1.53 6.90 -25.18
CA ASN A 199 -0.21 6.57 -25.73
C ASN A 199 -0.23 6.43 -27.24
N GLN A 200 -1.27 5.81 -27.78
CA GLN A 200 -1.43 5.63 -29.23
C GLN A 200 -1.67 6.98 -29.91
N GLU A 201 -2.62 7.78 -29.43
CA GLU A 201 -2.91 9.11 -29.96
C GLU A 201 -1.67 10.02 -29.94
N TYR A 202 -0.90 9.98 -28.86
CA TYR A 202 0.34 10.74 -28.75
C TYR A 202 1.35 10.34 -29.83
N ARG A 203 1.54 9.04 -30.08
CA ARG A 203 2.46 8.54 -31.13
C ARG A 203 2.01 8.97 -32.52
N GLU A 204 0.74 8.78 -32.85
CA GLU A 204 0.17 9.16 -34.13
C GLU A 204 0.36 10.67 -34.41
N LEU A 205 0.18 11.53 -33.40
CA LEU A 205 0.39 12.97 -33.51
C LEU A 205 1.87 13.36 -33.64
N ILE A 206 2.78 12.65 -32.99
CA ILE A 206 4.22 12.85 -33.15
C ILE A 206 4.62 12.47 -34.58
N ASP A 207 4.21 11.31 -35.09
CA ASP A 207 4.54 10.85 -36.46
C ASP A 207 4.01 11.84 -37.48
N LYS A 208 2.77 12.29 -37.34
CA LYS A 208 2.21 13.35 -38.20
C LYS A 208 2.99 14.67 -38.09
N SER A 209 3.47 15.02 -36.90
CA SER A 209 4.27 16.24 -36.72
C SER A 209 5.65 16.13 -37.39
N VAL A 210 6.26 14.94 -37.43
CA VAL A 210 7.49 14.66 -38.17
C VAL A 210 7.26 14.86 -39.67
N GLU A 211 6.20 14.28 -40.23
CA GLU A 211 5.83 14.38 -41.62
C GLU A 211 5.63 15.85 -42.07
N VAL A 212 4.86 16.61 -41.28
CA VAL A 212 4.51 18.00 -41.63
C VAL A 212 5.66 18.96 -41.40
N THR A 213 6.49 18.77 -40.38
CA THR A 213 7.55 19.74 -40.04
C THR A 213 8.94 19.36 -40.53
N GLY A 214 9.16 18.12 -40.96
CA GLY A 214 10.47 17.58 -41.33
C GLY A 214 11.48 17.49 -40.19
N LYS A 215 11.04 17.72 -38.94
CA LYS A 215 11.89 17.66 -37.75
C LYS A 215 11.89 16.26 -37.16
N ASP A 216 12.98 15.90 -36.49
CA ASP A 216 13.09 14.64 -35.80
C ASP A 216 12.20 14.61 -34.52
N VAL A 217 11.86 13.40 -34.07
CA VAL A 217 10.99 13.15 -32.92
C VAL A 217 11.48 13.85 -31.64
N VAL A 218 12.81 13.84 -31.41
CA VAL A 218 13.41 14.40 -30.18
C VAL A 218 13.20 15.92 -30.13
N THR A 219 13.46 16.59 -31.26
CA THR A 219 13.26 18.04 -31.39
C THR A 219 11.80 18.45 -31.17
N ILE A 220 10.86 17.66 -31.69
CA ILE A 220 9.42 17.90 -31.51
C ILE A 220 9.05 17.70 -30.05
N GLU A 221 9.46 16.58 -29.40
CA GLU A 221 9.18 16.30 -27.99
C GLU A 221 9.74 17.36 -27.05
N GLU A 222 10.96 17.83 -27.27
CA GLU A 222 11.55 18.90 -26.45
C GLU A 222 10.78 20.21 -26.62
N GLY A 223 10.39 20.55 -27.83
CA GLY A 223 9.63 21.75 -28.15
C GLY A 223 8.26 21.76 -27.43
N ILE A 224 7.50 20.68 -27.52
CA ILE A 224 6.18 20.58 -26.88
C ILE A 224 6.29 20.51 -25.34
N LYS A 225 7.31 19.84 -24.78
CA LYS A 225 7.59 19.84 -23.34
C LYS A 225 7.91 21.25 -22.82
N LYS A 226 8.69 22.03 -23.60
CA LYS A 226 9.00 23.42 -23.26
C LYS A 226 7.74 24.29 -23.28
N LEU A 227 6.87 24.12 -24.28
CA LEU A 227 5.57 24.80 -24.35
C LEU A 227 4.64 24.36 -23.22
N ALA A 228 4.59 23.09 -22.86
CA ALA A 228 3.81 22.61 -21.75
C ALA A 228 4.24 23.25 -20.41
N LYS A 229 5.54 23.30 -20.14
CA LYS A 229 6.11 23.96 -18.94
C LYS A 229 5.85 25.47 -18.91
N SER A 230 5.86 26.14 -20.04
CA SER A 230 5.51 27.58 -20.08
C SER A 230 4.05 27.87 -19.81
N LYS A 231 3.13 26.97 -20.24
CA LYS A 231 1.69 27.09 -19.96
C LYS A 231 1.33 26.64 -18.53
N GLN A 232 2.06 25.66 -17.99
CA GLN A 232 1.78 25.06 -16.68
C GLN A 232 3.10 24.89 -15.90
N PRO A 233 3.46 25.82 -14.99
CA PRO A 233 4.74 25.78 -14.27
C PRO A 233 4.96 24.52 -13.43
N ASN A 234 3.88 23.88 -12.94
CA ASN A 234 3.93 22.63 -12.19
C ASN A 234 3.77 21.37 -13.07
N PHE A 235 4.01 21.45 -14.38
CA PHE A 235 3.83 20.35 -15.33
C PHE A 235 4.50 19.05 -14.87
N ASP A 236 5.74 19.12 -14.34
CA ASP A 236 6.50 17.93 -13.91
C ASP A 236 5.89 17.22 -12.68
N SER A 237 5.08 17.91 -11.89
CA SER A 237 4.39 17.36 -10.71
C SER A 237 3.03 16.74 -11.02
N LEU A 238 2.52 16.92 -12.26
CA LEU A 238 1.23 16.36 -12.68
C LEU A 238 1.33 14.84 -12.91
N SER A 239 0.19 14.15 -12.80
CA SER A 239 0.12 12.72 -13.13
C SER A 239 0.48 12.44 -14.60
N ASN A 240 0.95 11.23 -14.88
CA ASN A 240 1.40 10.85 -16.23
C ASN A 240 0.29 11.02 -17.29
N ALA A 241 -0.95 10.66 -16.95
CA ALA A 241 -2.11 10.82 -17.84
C ALA A 241 -2.41 12.29 -18.15
N VAL A 242 -2.36 13.16 -17.14
CA VAL A 242 -2.63 14.60 -17.30
C VAL A 242 -1.51 15.25 -18.14
N ARG A 243 -0.25 14.95 -17.85
CA ARG A 243 0.88 15.42 -18.67
C ARG A 243 0.72 15.03 -20.14
N LYS A 244 0.36 13.76 -20.39
CA LYS A 244 0.20 13.24 -21.75
C LYS A 244 -0.97 13.91 -22.48
N SER A 245 -2.11 14.10 -21.83
CA SER A 245 -3.25 14.84 -22.40
C SER A 245 -2.87 16.27 -22.79
N MET A 246 -2.10 16.97 -21.95
CA MET A 246 -1.61 18.32 -22.28
C MET A 246 -0.66 18.33 -23.48
N LEU A 247 0.24 17.35 -23.58
CA LEU A 247 1.15 17.24 -24.73
C LEU A 247 0.39 16.96 -26.02
N ILE A 248 -0.64 16.10 -25.99
CA ILE A 248 -1.54 15.83 -27.11
C ILE A 248 -2.23 17.12 -27.57
N GLU A 249 -2.79 17.88 -26.65
CA GLU A 249 -3.45 19.14 -26.96
C GLU A 249 -2.51 20.16 -27.62
N ILE A 250 -1.28 20.27 -27.13
CA ILE A 250 -0.26 21.16 -27.71
C ILE A 250 0.12 20.70 -29.12
N LEU A 251 0.29 19.38 -29.35
CA LEU A 251 0.56 18.84 -30.68
C LEU A 251 -0.57 19.15 -31.66
N GLN A 252 -1.82 18.92 -31.26
CA GLN A 252 -3.00 19.23 -32.09
C GLN A 252 -3.06 20.72 -32.46
N GLN A 253 -2.84 21.60 -31.48
CA GLN A 253 -2.83 23.05 -31.70
C GLN A 253 -1.68 23.48 -32.63
N THR A 254 -0.52 22.83 -32.50
CA THR A 254 0.66 23.14 -33.34
C THR A 254 0.44 22.68 -34.76
N LEU A 255 -0.04 21.45 -34.99
CA LEU A 255 -0.36 20.93 -36.31
C LEU A 255 -1.40 21.78 -37.02
N LYS A 256 -2.46 22.18 -36.33
CA LYS A 256 -3.49 23.04 -36.90
C LYS A 256 -2.95 24.39 -37.38
N LYS A 257 -1.98 24.98 -36.68
CA LYS A 257 -1.32 26.22 -37.10
C LYS A 257 -0.49 26.00 -38.36
N TYR A 258 0.25 24.90 -38.48
CA TYR A 258 1.01 24.57 -39.66
C TYR A 258 0.12 24.38 -40.89
N GLU A 259 -0.98 23.62 -40.77
CA GLU A 259 -1.95 23.40 -41.84
C GLU A 259 -2.57 24.72 -42.35
N THR A 260 -2.85 25.67 -41.43
CA THR A 260 -3.41 27.00 -41.77
C THR A 260 -2.37 27.88 -42.50
N THR A 261 -1.10 27.80 -42.10
CA THR A 261 -0.03 28.61 -42.73
C THR A 261 0.31 28.09 -44.11
N GLU A 262 0.29 26.78 -44.35
CA GLU A 262 0.46 26.22 -45.72
C GLU A 262 -0.69 26.60 -46.65
N GLN A 263 -1.93 26.61 -46.18
CA GLN A 263 -3.08 27.07 -46.99
C GLN A 263 -2.97 28.55 -47.38
N GLN A 264 -2.55 29.42 -46.47
CA GLN A 264 -2.35 30.84 -46.75
C GLN A 264 -1.18 31.09 -47.70
N GLY A 265 -0.07 30.30 -47.60
CA GLY A 265 1.06 30.39 -48.53
C GLY A 265 0.74 29.89 -49.94
N LEU A 266 -0.25 29.03 -50.12
CA LEU A 266 -0.73 28.57 -51.42
C LEU A 266 -1.72 29.54 -52.09
N GLU A 267 -2.43 30.37 -51.29
CA GLU A 267 -3.33 31.40 -51.81
C GLU A 267 -2.58 32.69 -52.25
N GLU A 268 -1.37 32.94 -51.74
CA GLU A 268 -0.53 34.08 -52.14
C GLU A 268 0.32 33.82 -53.40
N VAL A 269 0.37 32.58 -53.94
CA VAL A 269 1.19 32.18 -55.11
C VAL A 269 0.32 31.95 -56.37
N ASN A 270 -0.99 32.09 -56.29
CA ASN A 270 -1.94 32.05 -57.40
C ASN A 270 -2.54 33.44 -57.64
#